data_a6537a9ce502b6bd7084ca4afabb0410
#
_entry.id   a6537a9ce502b6bd7084ca4afabb0410
#
_cell.length_a   1.000
_cell.length_b   1.000
_cell.length_c   1.000
_cell.angle_alpha   90.00
_cell.angle_beta   90.00
_cell.angle_gamma   90.00
#
_symmetry.space_group_name_H-M   'P 1'
#
loop_
_entity.id
_entity.type
_entity.pdbx_description
1 polymer ?
#
loop_
_entity_poly.entity_id
_entity_poly.type
_entity_poly.pdbx_seq_one_letter_code
_entity_poly.pdbx_strand_id
1 'polypeptide(L)'
;MPTPRLGLPYIAQGQAQKEVTHNEALNQLDALIDLYFLDRDLATPPGSPANGDTYLVAASPTGAWAGHAGQIAFCLDGAWRFYPGERGMLAYLADEQRLLIHNGSTWVDLVSVLAFQNLSMLGVNTSADSTNKLAVKSNAVLFAALEVANGGTGDLRFLVNKEAAAKTASLLFEDNWSGRAEI
;
A
#
# COMPACT_ATOMS: atom_id res chain seq x y z
N MET A 1 -1.94 -22.02 24.77
CA MET A 1 -1.96 -20.58 24.37
C MET A 1 -1.59 -20.51 22.88
N PRO A 2 -2.15 -19.62 22.08
CA PRO A 2 -1.75 -19.44 20.68
C PRO A 2 -0.51 -18.54 20.57
N THR A 3 0.02 -18.38 19.33
CA THR A 3 1.08 -17.40 19.04
C THR A 3 0.58 -15.96 19.28
N PRO A 4 1.45 -15.03 19.75
CA PRO A 4 0.98 -13.71 20.20
C PRO A 4 0.51 -12.77 19.09
N ARG A 5 0.92 -12.97 17.84
CA ARG A 5 0.53 -12.10 16.70
C ARG A 5 -0.64 -12.66 15.89
N LEU A 6 -0.45 -13.83 15.33
CA LEU A 6 -1.40 -14.42 14.38
C LEU A 6 -2.39 -15.38 15.05
N GLY A 7 -2.27 -15.63 16.35
CA GLY A 7 -3.17 -16.53 17.06
C GLY A 7 -3.06 -17.99 16.62
N LEU A 8 -1.95 -18.41 15.98
CA LEU A 8 -1.77 -19.79 15.52
C LEU A 8 -1.79 -20.74 16.70
N PRO A 9 -2.57 -21.84 16.64
CA PRO A 9 -2.65 -22.77 17.75
C PRO A 9 -1.34 -23.56 17.93
N TYR A 10 -0.87 -23.69 19.15
CA TYR A 10 0.23 -24.61 19.47
C TYR A 10 -0.28 -26.02 19.70
N ILE A 11 0.50 -27.00 19.28
CA ILE A 11 0.31 -28.38 19.66
C ILE A 11 0.76 -28.55 21.12
N ALA A 12 -0.11 -29.08 21.97
CA ALA A 12 0.23 -29.38 23.35
C ALA A 12 0.81 -30.80 23.50
N GLN A 13 1.62 -31.00 24.57
CA GLN A 13 2.11 -32.35 24.93
C GLN A 13 0.93 -33.23 25.29
N GLY A 14 0.89 -34.46 24.75
CA GLY A 14 -0.20 -35.40 25.00
C GLY A 14 -1.54 -35.07 24.34
N GLN A 15 -1.63 -34.01 23.53
CA GLN A 15 -2.85 -33.62 22.81
C GLN A 15 -3.28 -34.73 21.87
N ALA A 16 -4.58 -35.09 21.89
CA ALA A 16 -5.21 -35.88 20.85
C ALA A 16 -5.44 -34.99 19.59
N GLN A 17 -5.54 -35.61 18.43
CA GLN A 17 -5.82 -34.91 17.15
C GLN A 17 -4.85 -33.76 16.86
N LYS A 18 -3.57 -34.00 17.07
CA LYS A 18 -2.50 -33.01 16.82
C LYS A 18 -2.47 -32.54 15.37
N GLU A 19 -2.82 -33.42 14.45
CA GLU A 19 -2.95 -33.16 13.02
C GLU A 19 -4.00 -32.09 12.72
N VAL A 20 -5.12 -32.05 13.44
CA VAL A 20 -6.14 -31.01 13.27
C VAL A 20 -5.58 -29.64 13.63
N THR A 21 -4.99 -29.52 14.83
CA THR A 21 -4.37 -28.26 15.28
C THR A 21 -3.25 -27.79 14.35
N HIS A 22 -2.43 -28.73 13.86
CA HIS A 22 -1.35 -28.44 12.93
C HIS A 22 -1.89 -27.92 11.60
N ASN A 23 -2.89 -28.62 11.04
CA ASN A 23 -3.48 -28.23 9.76
C ASN A 23 -4.25 -26.89 9.85
N GLU A 24 -4.91 -26.60 10.97
CA GLU A 24 -5.50 -25.29 11.22
C GLU A 24 -4.45 -24.17 11.21
N ALA A 25 -3.30 -24.39 11.86
CA ALA A 25 -2.21 -23.42 11.83
C ALA A 25 -1.62 -23.22 10.43
N LEU A 26 -1.46 -24.30 9.66
CA LEU A 26 -1.00 -24.23 8.26
C LEU A 26 -1.98 -23.49 7.37
N ASN A 27 -3.27 -23.79 7.47
CA ASN A 27 -4.32 -23.11 6.70
C ASN A 27 -4.36 -21.60 7.02
N GLN A 28 -4.16 -21.23 8.28
CA GLN A 28 -4.07 -19.84 8.67
C GLN A 28 -2.81 -19.16 8.14
N LEU A 29 -1.67 -19.85 8.13
CA LEU A 29 -0.45 -19.32 7.51
C LEU A 29 -0.62 -19.13 6.01
N ASP A 30 -1.21 -20.11 5.31
CA ASP A 30 -1.48 -20.05 3.88
C ASP A 30 -2.36 -18.85 3.51
N ALA A 31 -3.37 -18.55 4.32
CA ALA A 31 -4.25 -17.39 4.13
C ALA A 31 -3.58 -16.04 4.39
N LEU A 32 -2.48 -15.97 5.16
CA LEU A 32 -1.90 -14.71 5.67
C LEU A 32 -0.49 -14.42 5.20
N ILE A 33 0.21 -15.40 4.59
CA ILE A 33 1.51 -15.20 3.98
C ILE A 33 1.31 -14.76 2.53
N ASP A 34 2.12 -13.80 2.07
CA ASP A 34 2.04 -13.23 0.73
C ASP A 34 0.61 -12.82 0.36
N LEU A 35 -0.05 -12.17 1.32
CA LEU A 35 -1.45 -11.82 1.28
C LEU A 35 -1.79 -10.98 0.05
N TYR A 36 -2.77 -11.44 -0.71
CA TYR A 36 -3.40 -10.65 -1.76
C TYR A 36 -4.91 -10.68 -1.64
N PHE A 37 -5.57 -9.65 -2.14
CA PHE A 37 -7.03 -9.61 -2.28
C PHE A 37 -7.39 -9.58 -3.75
N LEU A 38 -8.37 -10.37 -4.15
CA LEU A 38 -8.94 -10.29 -5.48
C LEU A 38 -9.74 -9.00 -5.64
N ASP A 39 -10.44 -8.57 -4.56
CA ASP A 39 -11.33 -7.41 -4.55
C ASP A 39 -11.56 -6.96 -3.10
N ARG A 40 -11.90 -5.69 -2.88
CA ARG A 40 -12.22 -5.11 -1.57
C ARG A 40 -13.59 -4.43 -1.49
N ASP A 41 -14.31 -4.37 -2.60
CA ASP A 41 -15.57 -3.62 -2.73
C ASP A 41 -16.80 -4.51 -2.70
N LEU A 42 -16.61 -5.83 -2.71
CA LEU A 42 -17.71 -6.78 -2.66
C LEU A 42 -18.32 -6.83 -1.25
N ALA A 43 -19.61 -6.52 -1.16
CA ALA A 43 -20.40 -6.72 0.05
C ALA A 43 -21.02 -8.12 0.15
N THR A 44 -21.03 -8.90 -0.93
CA THR A 44 -21.60 -10.25 -1.00
C THR A 44 -20.55 -11.20 -1.55
N PRO A 45 -20.35 -12.38 -0.93
CA PRO A 45 -19.39 -13.35 -1.44
C PRO A 45 -19.69 -13.74 -2.88
N PRO A 46 -18.68 -14.00 -3.74
CA PRO A 46 -18.87 -14.49 -5.08
C PRO A 46 -19.56 -15.86 -5.06
N GLY A 47 -20.35 -16.14 -6.10
CA GLY A 47 -21.16 -17.37 -6.16
C GLY A 47 -20.37 -18.66 -6.40
N SER A 48 -19.14 -18.57 -6.87
CA SER A 48 -18.27 -19.72 -7.18
C SER A 48 -16.83 -19.40 -6.88
N PRO A 49 -16.46 -19.18 -5.61
CA PRO A 49 -15.06 -18.92 -5.24
C PRO A 49 -14.21 -20.18 -5.42
N ALA A 50 -12.98 -20.02 -5.84
CA ALA A 50 -11.99 -21.09 -5.85
C ALA A 50 -11.35 -21.26 -4.46
N ASN A 51 -10.81 -22.46 -4.19
CA ASN A 51 -9.96 -22.63 -3.01
C ASN A 51 -8.72 -21.72 -3.10
N GLY A 52 -8.42 -21.00 -2.02
CA GLY A 52 -7.35 -20.03 -1.96
C GLY A 52 -7.77 -18.61 -2.34
N ASP A 53 -8.98 -18.39 -2.88
CA ASP A 53 -9.47 -17.04 -3.14
C ASP A 53 -9.55 -16.22 -1.86
N THR A 54 -8.99 -15.02 -1.91
CA THR A 54 -8.94 -14.12 -0.76
C THR A 54 -9.53 -12.76 -1.11
N TYR A 55 -10.35 -12.23 -0.21
CA TYR A 55 -11.04 -10.95 -0.37
C TYR A 55 -10.92 -10.10 0.89
N LEU A 56 -10.89 -8.81 0.72
CA LEU A 56 -11.13 -7.88 1.83
C LEU A 56 -12.63 -7.57 1.88
N VAL A 57 -13.29 -7.97 2.95
CA VAL A 57 -14.75 -7.82 3.07
C VAL A 57 -15.13 -6.34 3.18
N ALA A 58 -15.94 -5.86 2.24
CA ALA A 58 -16.44 -4.49 2.22
C ALA A 58 -17.33 -4.14 3.42
N ALA A 59 -17.68 -2.87 3.57
CA ALA A 59 -18.64 -2.42 4.56
C ALA A 59 -20.04 -3.01 4.30
N SER A 60 -20.81 -3.24 5.38
CA SER A 60 -22.18 -3.77 5.33
C SER A 60 -22.32 -5.11 4.57
N PRO A 61 -21.49 -6.11 4.90
CA PRO A 61 -21.48 -7.38 4.18
C PRO A 61 -22.74 -8.20 4.41
N THR A 62 -23.07 -9.01 3.41
CA THR A 62 -24.27 -9.87 3.39
C THR A 62 -23.90 -11.34 3.16
N GLY A 63 -24.91 -12.23 3.22
CA GLY A 63 -24.72 -13.65 2.98
C GLY A 63 -23.73 -14.27 3.97
N ALA A 64 -22.83 -15.11 3.48
CA ALA A 64 -21.84 -15.80 4.32
C ALA A 64 -20.77 -14.84 4.90
N TRP A 65 -20.72 -13.59 4.45
CA TRP A 65 -19.79 -12.57 4.96
C TRP A 65 -20.41 -11.66 6.03
N ALA A 66 -21.69 -11.82 6.35
CA ALA A 66 -22.38 -10.98 7.34
C ALA A 66 -21.64 -10.94 8.69
N GLY A 67 -21.38 -9.74 9.20
CA GLY A 67 -20.66 -9.54 10.46
C GLY A 67 -19.11 -9.50 10.34
N HIS A 68 -18.54 -9.68 9.15
CA HIS A 68 -17.10 -9.76 8.92
C HIS A 68 -16.50 -8.56 8.17
N ALA A 69 -17.16 -7.40 8.23
CA ALA A 69 -16.67 -6.18 7.58
C ALA A 69 -15.20 -5.88 7.94
N GLY A 70 -14.38 -5.56 6.92
CA GLY A 70 -12.96 -5.23 7.08
C GLY A 70 -12.04 -6.41 7.40
N GLN A 71 -12.58 -7.63 7.49
CA GLN A 71 -11.80 -8.84 7.70
C GLN A 71 -11.31 -9.44 6.37
N ILE A 72 -10.29 -10.25 6.46
CA ILE A 72 -9.77 -11.09 5.38
C ILE A 72 -10.70 -12.29 5.27
N ALA A 73 -11.37 -12.47 4.13
CA ALA A 73 -12.16 -13.65 3.81
C ALA A 73 -11.34 -14.58 2.91
N PHE A 74 -11.03 -15.76 3.39
CA PHE A 74 -10.28 -16.81 2.68
C PHE A 74 -11.20 -17.99 2.39
N CYS A 75 -11.27 -18.40 1.13
CA CYS A 75 -12.07 -19.58 0.73
C CYS A 75 -11.26 -20.86 0.89
N LEU A 76 -11.74 -21.77 1.70
CA LEU A 76 -11.14 -23.08 1.93
C LEU A 76 -12.21 -24.17 1.91
N ASP A 77 -12.08 -25.12 1.01
CA ASP A 77 -13.01 -26.27 0.85
C ASP A 77 -14.49 -25.87 0.74
N GLY A 78 -14.75 -24.79 -0.02
CA GLY A 78 -16.09 -24.26 -0.23
C GLY A 78 -16.67 -23.50 0.97
N ALA A 79 -15.88 -23.26 2.01
CA ALA A 79 -16.26 -22.49 3.20
C ALA A 79 -15.38 -21.26 3.37
N TRP A 80 -15.95 -20.19 3.94
CA TRP A 80 -15.21 -18.98 4.25
C TRP A 80 -14.55 -19.07 5.63
N ARG A 81 -13.29 -18.68 5.68
CA ARG A 81 -12.52 -18.44 6.91
C ARG A 81 -12.26 -16.95 7.00
N PHE A 82 -12.38 -16.39 8.22
CA PHE A 82 -12.23 -14.96 8.42
C PHE A 82 -11.09 -14.69 9.39
N TYR A 83 -10.21 -13.77 9.00
CA TYR A 83 -9.08 -13.36 9.83
C TYR A 83 -9.08 -11.83 9.98
N PRO A 84 -8.81 -11.32 11.18
CA PRO A 84 -8.64 -9.88 11.36
C PRO A 84 -7.35 -9.40 10.70
N GLY A 85 -7.38 -8.18 10.19
CA GLY A 85 -6.15 -7.49 9.81
C GLY A 85 -5.34 -7.10 11.04
N GLU A 86 -4.03 -7.28 10.98
CA GLU A 86 -3.10 -6.87 12.04
C GLU A 86 -2.24 -5.71 11.56
N ARG A 87 -1.89 -4.79 12.49
CA ARG A 87 -1.06 -3.63 12.17
C ARG A 87 0.25 -4.04 11.47
N GLY A 88 0.50 -3.44 10.31
CA GLY A 88 1.70 -3.67 9.51
C GLY A 88 1.58 -4.84 8.53
N MET A 89 0.44 -5.54 8.46
CA MET A 89 0.19 -6.49 7.37
C MET A 89 0.15 -5.73 6.05
N LEU A 90 0.81 -6.30 5.05
CA LEU A 90 0.79 -5.83 3.66
C LEU A 90 -0.03 -6.79 2.83
N ALA A 91 -0.77 -6.27 1.86
CA ALA A 91 -1.52 -7.05 0.89
C ALA A 91 -1.44 -6.40 -0.49
N TYR A 92 -1.43 -7.24 -1.53
CA TYR A 92 -1.61 -6.77 -2.90
C TYR A 92 -3.11 -6.83 -3.26
N LEU A 93 -3.67 -5.74 -3.74
CA LEU A 93 -5.04 -5.67 -4.25
C LEU A 93 -5.01 -5.83 -5.77
N ALA A 94 -5.53 -6.94 -6.27
CA ALA A 94 -5.31 -7.40 -7.64
C ALA A 94 -6.09 -6.60 -8.68
N ASP A 95 -7.36 -6.31 -8.42
CA ASP A 95 -8.25 -5.58 -9.32
C ASP A 95 -7.83 -4.11 -9.52
N GLU A 96 -7.30 -3.46 -8.49
CA GLU A 96 -6.81 -2.08 -8.53
C GLU A 96 -5.30 -1.97 -8.76
N GLN A 97 -4.55 -3.07 -8.72
CA GLN A 97 -3.08 -3.14 -8.82
C GLN A 97 -2.37 -2.24 -7.80
N ARG A 98 -2.80 -2.31 -6.53
CA ARG A 98 -2.29 -1.49 -5.43
C ARG A 98 -1.73 -2.32 -4.30
N LEU A 99 -0.85 -1.72 -3.52
CA LEU A 99 -0.41 -2.25 -2.24
C LEU A 99 -1.21 -1.60 -1.11
N LEU A 100 -1.77 -2.42 -0.25
CA LEU A 100 -2.46 -2.01 0.97
C LEU A 100 -1.59 -2.29 2.18
N ILE A 101 -1.78 -1.51 3.24
CA ILE A 101 -1.25 -1.76 4.58
C ILE A 101 -2.36 -1.65 5.61
N HIS A 102 -2.38 -2.54 6.59
CA HIS A 102 -3.27 -2.40 7.74
C HIS A 102 -2.64 -1.47 8.78
N ASN A 103 -3.29 -0.33 9.08
CA ASN A 103 -2.74 0.69 9.98
C ASN A 103 -2.98 0.41 11.48
N GLY A 104 -3.63 -0.72 11.78
CA GLY A 104 -4.06 -1.13 13.11
C GLY A 104 -5.57 -0.96 13.35
N SER A 105 -6.28 -0.32 12.42
CA SER A 105 -7.74 -0.14 12.47
C SER A 105 -8.41 -0.51 11.15
N THR A 106 -7.77 -0.21 10.02
CA THR A 106 -8.33 -0.47 8.68
C THR A 106 -7.20 -0.63 7.66
N TRP A 107 -7.56 -1.17 6.51
CA TRP A 107 -6.69 -1.26 5.35
C TRP A 107 -6.70 0.06 4.58
N VAL A 108 -5.52 0.59 4.27
CA VAL A 108 -5.32 1.83 3.52
C VAL A 108 -4.29 1.62 2.42
N ASP A 109 -4.32 2.45 1.40
CA ASP A 109 -3.27 2.42 0.36
C ASP A 109 -1.92 2.69 1.00
N LEU A 110 -0.93 1.85 0.72
CA LEU A 110 0.43 2.01 1.25
C LEU A 110 1.00 3.40 0.98
N VAL A 111 0.77 3.93 -0.23
CA VAL A 111 1.26 5.26 -0.62
C VAL A 111 0.65 6.39 0.22
N SER A 112 -0.54 6.21 0.80
CA SER A 112 -1.20 7.23 1.62
C SER A 112 -0.55 7.42 3.00
N VAL A 113 0.22 6.44 3.45
CA VAL A 113 0.93 6.47 4.75
C VAL A 113 2.44 6.63 4.61
N LEU A 114 2.96 6.65 3.37
CA LEU A 114 4.36 6.88 3.11
C LEU A 114 4.67 8.38 3.08
N ALA A 115 5.54 8.82 3.97
CA ALA A 115 6.11 10.16 3.92
C ALA A 115 7.42 10.10 3.10
N PHE A 116 7.41 10.61 1.89
CA PHE A 116 8.60 10.73 1.04
C PHE A 116 9.46 11.92 1.49
N GLN A 117 10.14 11.77 2.61
CA GLN A 117 11.02 12.78 3.17
C GLN A 117 12.48 12.29 3.21
N ASN A 118 13.42 13.23 3.12
CA ASN A 118 14.86 12.94 3.19
C ASN A 118 15.34 11.90 2.15
N LEU A 119 14.68 11.88 1.00
CA LEU A 119 15.12 11.03 -0.11
C LEU A 119 16.51 11.48 -0.56
N SER A 120 17.43 10.54 -0.69
CA SER A 120 18.77 10.84 -1.22
C SER A 120 18.70 11.23 -2.70
N MET A 121 17.76 10.62 -3.45
CA MET A 121 17.51 10.88 -4.88
C MET A 121 16.07 10.54 -5.25
N LEU A 122 15.50 11.27 -6.22
CA LEU A 122 14.17 10.99 -6.80
C LEU A 122 14.25 11.11 -8.32
N GLY A 123 14.01 10.02 -9.02
CA GLY A 123 13.89 9.97 -10.48
C GLY A 123 12.45 9.71 -10.91
N VAL A 124 11.92 10.53 -11.79
CA VAL A 124 10.60 10.33 -12.42
C VAL A 124 10.81 10.01 -13.89
N ASN A 125 10.53 8.77 -14.30
CA ASN A 125 10.75 8.24 -15.64
C ASN A 125 12.23 8.39 -16.13
N THR A 126 13.16 8.45 -15.19
CA THR A 126 14.62 8.50 -15.42
C THR A 126 15.35 8.20 -14.11
N SER A 127 16.67 8.02 -14.17
CA SER A 127 17.49 7.87 -12.97
C SER A 127 18.01 9.22 -12.50
N ALA A 128 17.88 9.51 -11.23
CA ALA A 128 18.60 10.59 -10.56
C ALA A 128 20.03 10.14 -10.25
N ASP A 129 20.95 11.08 -10.03
CA ASP A 129 22.37 10.82 -9.77
C ASP A 129 22.93 11.71 -8.65
N SER A 130 24.26 11.65 -8.42
CA SER A 130 24.92 12.44 -7.37
C SER A 130 24.84 13.95 -7.62
N THR A 131 24.68 14.39 -8.84
CA THR A 131 24.58 15.81 -9.26
C THR A 131 23.11 16.23 -9.31
N ASN A 132 22.27 15.44 -9.96
CA ASN A 132 20.86 15.69 -10.18
C ASN A 132 20.01 14.87 -9.20
N LYS A 133 19.83 15.35 -7.99
CA LYS A 133 19.10 14.64 -6.92
C LYS A 133 17.63 14.45 -7.21
N LEU A 134 17.03 15.39 -7.96
CA LEU A 134 15.70 15.28 -8.55
C LEU A 134 15.85 15.33 -10.05
N ALA A 135 15.49 14.24 -10.71
CA ALA A 135 15.52 14.13 -12.18
C ALA A 135 14.14 13.74 -12.69
N VAL A 136 13.59 14.51 -13.63
CA VAL A 136 12.29 14.28 -14.26
C VAL A 136 12.48 14.27 -15.77
N LYS A 137 12.07 13.17 -16.45
CA LYS A 137 12.06 13.07 -17.90
C LYS A 137 10.62 12.90 -18.37
N SER A 138 10.01 14.02 -18.80
CA SER A 138 8.61 14.08 -19.20
C SER A 138 8.38 15.16 -20.25
N ASN A 139 7.33 15.01 -21.05
CA ASN A 139 6.90 16.06 -21.98
C ASN A 139 6.23 17.24 -21.28
N ALA A 140 5.74 17.05 -20.05
CA ALA A 140 5.12 18.12 -19.25
C ALA A 140 5.34 17.87 -17.76
N VAL A 141 5.57 18.93 -17.00
CA VAL A 141 5.61 18.93 -15.53
C VAL A 141 4.72 20.07 -15.06
N LEU A 142 3.76 19.76 -14.18
CA LEU A 142 2.85 20.75 -13.62
C LEU A 142 3.20 21.02 -12.15
N PHE A 143 3.41 22.27 -11.82
CA PHE A 143 3.37 22.78 -10.45
C PHE A 143 2.13 23.66 -10.34
N ALA A 144 1.18 23.26 -9.50
CA ALA A 144 -0.07 23.99 -9.31
C ALA A 144 -0.23 24.39 -7.84
N ALA A 145 -0.86 25.54 -7.60
CA ALA A 145 -1.22 25.94 -6.25
C ALA A 145 -2.27 24.98 -5.66
N LEU A 146 -2.19 24.71 -4.36
CA LEU A 146 -3.29 24.08 -3.64
C LEU A 146 -4.40 25.12 -3.46
N GLU A 147 -5.59 24.78 -3.91
CA GLU A 147 -6.76 25.65 -3.91
C GLU A 147 -7.23 25.96 -2.49
N VAL A 148 -7.83 27.13 -2.28
CA VAL A 148 -8.39 27.55 -1.00
C VAL A 148 -9.47 26.59 -0.53
N ALA A 149 -10.29 26.08 -1.44
CA ALA A 149 -11.34 25.10 -1.14
C ALA A 149 -10.79 23.77 -0.59
N ASN A 150 -9.54 23.45 -0.90
CA ASN A 150 -8.84 22.25 -0.46
C ASN A 150 -7.83 22.52 0.70
N GLY A 151 -7.94 23.69 1.34
CA GLY A 151 -7.10 24.07 2.50
C GLY A 151 -5.77 24.74 2.14
N GLY A 152 -5.55 25.09 0.88
CA GLY A 152 -4.39 25.85 0.43
C GLY A 152 -4.58 27.36 0.57
N THR A 153 -3.56 28.13 0.15
CA THR A 153 -3.62 29.62 0.07
C THR A 153 -3.98 30.12 -1.33
N GLY A 154 -3.95 29.25 -2.34
CA GLY A 154 -4.08 29.63 -3.74
C GLY A 154 -2.79 30.23 -4.34
N ASP A 155 -1.75 30.48 -3.53
CA ASP A 155 -0.47 31.01 -4.00
C ASP A 155 0.47 29.88 -4.46
N LEU A 156 1.21 30.13 -5.52
CA LEU A 156 2.34 29.28 -5.94
C LEU A 156 3.63 30.11 -5.96
N ARG A 157 4.66 29.60 -5.29
CA ARG A 157 6.01 30.21 -5.31
C ARG A 157 7.03 29.17 -5.71
N PHE A 158 7.91 29.56 -6.63
CA PHE A 158 9.10 28.80 -6.98
C PHE A 158 10.32 29.52 -6.38
N LEU A 159 10.85 28.98 -5.27
CA LEU A 159 11.97 29.58 -4.54
C LEU A 159 13.25 28.83 -4.86
N VAL A 160 14.21 29.51 -5.45
CA VAL A 160 15.58 29.03 -5.68
C VAL A 160 16.52 29.81 -4.74
N ASN A 161 17.04 29.14 -3.70
CA ASN A 161 17.88 29.76 -2.69
C ASN A 161 19.34 29.28 -2.77
N LYS A 162 20.26 30.19 -2.72
CA LYS A 162 21.71 29.91 -2.67
C LYS A 162 22.30 30.22 -1.29
N GLU A 163 23.37 29.53 -0.95
CA GLU A 163 24.04 29.63 0.34
C GLU A 163 24.61 31.04 0.63
N ALA A 164 25.20 31.67 -0.37
CA ALA A 164 25.92 32.96 -0.22
C ALA A 164 25.88 33.78 -1.50
N ALA A 165 26.12 35.07 -1.40
CA ALA A 165 26.11 36.02 -2.52
C ALA A 165 27.03 35.60 -3.68
N ALA A 166 28.20 35.02 -3.37
CA ALA A 166 29.17 34.55 -4.37
C ALA A 166 28.79 33.21 -5.05
N LYS A 167 27.70 32.57 -4.66
CA LYS A 167 27.21 31.34 -5.28
C LYS A 167 26.17 31.64 -6.36
N THR A 168 25.97 30.69 -7.25
CA THR A 168 24.99 30.82 -8.34
C THR A 168 23.68 30.13 -8.00
N ALA A 169 22.56 30.75 -8.30
CA ALA A 169 21.25 30.14 -8.42
C ALA A 169 20.69 30.57 -9.76
N SER A 170 20.36 29.61 -10.61
CA SER A 170 19.90 29.90 -11.97
C SER A 170 18.87 28.85 -12.44
N LEU A 171 18.10 29.26 -13.43
CA LEU A 171 17.26 28.39 -14.26
C LEU A 171 17.89 28.36 -15.65
N LEU A 172 18.32 27.18 -16.12
CA LEU A 172 18.93 27.01 -17.43
C LEU A 172 17.89 26.42 -18.39
N PHE A 173 17.79 27.01 -19.55
CA PHE A 173 17.02 26.49 -20.70
C PHE A 173 18.01 26.01 -21.74
N GLU A 174 17.94 24.71 -22.06
CA GLU A 174 18.92 24.06 -22.91
C GLU A 174 18.25 23.39 -24.12
N ASP A 175 19.00 23.30 -25.19
CA ASP A 175 18.69 22.53 -26.37
C ASP A 175 19.82 21.52 -26.58
N ASN A 176 19.51 20.23 -26.45
CA ASN A 176 20.47 19.15 -26.57
C ASN A 176 21.76 19.36 -25.71
N TRP A 177 21.55 19.70 -24.41
CA TRP A 177 22.60 19.99 -23.42
C TRP A 177 23.48 21.22 -23.72
N SER A 178 22.98 22.13 -24.54
CA SER A 178 23.60 23.42 -24.82
C SER A 178 22.73 24.54 -24.28
N GLY A 179 23.25 25.37 -23.39
CA GLY A 179 22.53 26.48 -22.78
C GLY A 179 22.02 27.47 -23.84
N ARG A 180 20.75 27.85 -23.75
CA ARG A 180 20.10 28.83 -24.64
C ARG A 180 19.69 30.09 -23.91
N ALA A 181 19.25 29.97 -22.66
CA ALA A 181 18.87 31.07 -21.80
C ALA A 181 19.08 30.72 -20.33
N GLU A 182 19.36 31.74 -19.54
CA GLU A 182 19.51 31.65 -18.09
C GLU A 182 18.73 32.80 -17.42
N ILE A 183 18.04 32.51 -16.34
CA ILE A 183 17.32 33.48 -15.50
C ILE A 183 17.90 33.45 -14.09
#